data_0ba54b191409d74abb0862ad4d2f5279
#
_entry.id   0ba54b191409d74abb0862ad4d2f5279
#
_cell.length_a   1.000
_cell.length_b   1.000
_cell.length_c   1.000
_cell.angle_alpha   90.00
_cell.angle_beta   90.00
_cell.angle_gamma   90.00
#
_symmetry.space_group_name_H-M   'P 1'
#
loop_
_entity.id
_entity.type
_entity.pdbx_description
1 polymer ?
#
loop_
_entity_poly.entity_id
_entity_poly.type
_entity_poly.pdbx_seq_one_letter_code
_entity_poly.pdbx_strand_id
1 'polypeptide(L)'
;MNSKSNFSEITTGRYALALFELGRENSELNEMEVESKSLQDLLIKSSEFMSLVKDPTYKKNEQLEAIKLISSRFKFTNTFSKFLSLLCFKRRLFFLEKILNNFLQLVSKSRGEIKAKLSSSKELSQVEIENIQKQLSENFTSKIILDYKYDPTLIGGLIIQVGSIMIDTSIKNRLKQLEKSMLEA
;
A
#
# COMPACT_ATOMS: atom_id res chain seq x y z
N MET A 1 -12.82 -18.92 11.59
CA MET A 1 -12.43 -18.40 10.27
C MET A 1 -11.07 -17.64 10.23
N ASN A 2 -10.30 -17.55 11.34
CA ASN A 2 -9.07 -16.72 11.42
C ASN A 2 -7.76 -17.37 10.93
N SER A 3 -7.69 -18.70 10.74
CA SER A 3 -6.39 -19.34 10.45
C SER A 3 -5.90 -19.15 8.99
N LYS A 4 -6.82 -19.05 8.02
CA LYS A 4 -6.46 -18.85 6.60
C LYS A 4 -5.96 -17.42 6.31
N SER A 5 -6.49 -16.41 7.00
CA SER A 5 -6.08 -15.02 6.87
C SER A 5 -4.65 -14.83 7.42
N ASN A 6 -4.35 -15.39 8.60
CA ASN A 6 -3.02 -15.30 9.20
C ASN A 6 -1.94 -15.99 8.36
N PHE A 7 -2.22 -17.17 7.77
CA PHE A 7 -1.27 -17.85 6.89
C PHE A 7 -0.97 -17.03 5.62
N SER A 8 -1.98 -16.39 5.04
CA SER A 8 -1.82 -15.49 3.90
C SER A 8 -0.92 -14.29 4.25
N GLU A 9 -1.16 -13.63 5.38
CA GLU A 9 -0.39 -12.46 5.83
C GLU A 9 1.06 -12.80 6.15
N ILE A 10 1.30 -13.90 6.86
CA ILE A 10 2.66 -14.37 7.18
C ILE A 10 3.43 -14.69 5.88
N THR A 11 2.77 -15.36 4.94
CA THR A 11 3.40 -15.75 3.68
C THR A 11 3.74 -14.51 2.84
N THR A 12 2.79 -13.59 2.66
CA THR A 12 3.01 -12.36 1.88
C THR A 12 4.07 -11.47 2.51
N GLY A 13 4.10 -11.38 3.85
CA GLY A 13 5.14 -10.65 4.58
C GLY A 13 6.55 -11.21 4.35
N ARG A 14 6.71 -12.53 4.38
CA ARG A 14 8.01 -13.18 4.12
C ARG A 14 8.53 -12.93 2.70
N TYR A 15 7.66 -13.01 1.69
CA TYR A 15 8.05 -12.72 0.31
C TYR A 15 8.38 -11.25 0.10
N ALA A 16 7.63 -10.34 0.70
CA ALA A 16 7.90 -8.91 0.65
C ALA A 16 9.22 -8.55 1.33
N LEU A 17 9.51 -9.17 2.48
CA LEU A 17 10.79 -9.00 3.18
C LEU A 17 11.96 -9.53 2.34
N ALA A 18 11.84 -10.73 1.77
CA ALA A 18 12.87 -11.30 0.91
C ALA A 18 13.14 -10.42 -0.31
N LEU A 19 12.10 -9.87 -0.95
CA LEU A 19 12.25 -8.94 -2.07
C LEU A 19 12.97 -7.65 -1.64
N PHE A 20 12.63 -7.13 -0.46
CA PHE A 20 13.27 -5.95 0.12
C PHE A 20 14.76 -6.18 0.41
N GLU A 21 15.10 -7.31 1.02
CA GLU A 21 16.49 -7.66 1.33
C GLU A 21 17.32 -7.83 0.05
N LEU A 22 16.81 -8.55 -0.96
CA LEU A 22 17.45 -8.68 -2.26
C LEU A 22 17.68 -7.32 -2.94
N GLY A 23 16.68 -6.44 -2.92
CA GLY A 23 16.81 -5.09 -3.48
C GLY A 23 17.82 -4.24 -2.74
N ARG A 24 17.95 -4.43 -1.42
CA ARG A 24 18.95 -3.73 -0.60
C ARG A 24 20.37 -4.24 -0.87
N GLU A 25 20.56 -5.56 -0.96
CA GLU A 25 21.86 -6.19 -1.26
C GLU A 25 22.38 -5.77 -2.64
N ASN A 26 21.51 -5.73 -3.65
CA ASN A 26 21.86 -5.35 -5.00
C ASN A 26 21.85 -3.83 -5.24
N SER A 27 21.47 -3.02 -4.25
CA SER A 27 21.29 -1.56 -4.40
C SER A 27 20.25 -1.16 -5.46
N GLU A 28 19.29 -2.04 -5.75
CA GLU A 28 18.25 -1.87 -6.77
C GLU A 28 16.88 -1.46 -6.17
N LEU A 29 16.82 -1.06 -4.89
CA LEU A 29 15.54 -0.76 -4.21
C LEU A 29 14.69 0.32 -4.91
N ASN A 30 15.33 1.37 -5.45
CA ASN A 30 14.61 2.46 -6.11
C ASN A 30 14.00 1.98 -7.44
N GLU A 31 14.73 1.18 -8.20
CA GLU A 31 14.26 0.61 -9.46
C GLU A 31 13.11 -0.37 -9.20
N MET A 32 13.28 -1.28 -8.25
CA MET A 32 12.24 -2.24 -7.86
C MET A 32 10.99 -1.58 -7.30
N GLU A 33 11.09 -0.40 -6.67
CA GLU A 33 9.93 0.38 -6.23
C GLU A 33 9.12 0.87 -7.44
N VAL A 34 9.79 1.44 -8.45
CA VAL A 34 9.15 1.92 -9.68
C VAL A 34 8.51 0.76 -10.45
N GLU A 35 9.23 -0.35 -10.56
CA GLU A 35 8.75 -1.57 -11.20
C GLU A 35 7.52 -2.15 -10.50
N SER A 36 7.54 -2.17 -9.16
CA SER A 36 6.43 -2.63 -8.34
C SER A 36 5.19 -1.77 -8.52
N LYS A 37 5.33 -0.44 -8.58
CA LYS A 37 4.23 0.50 -8.86
C LYS A 37 3.67 0.29 -10.28
N SER A 38 4.56 0.16 -11.28
CA SER A 38 4.15 -0.10 -12.66
C SER A 38 3.37 -1.42 -12.80
N LEU A 39 3.79 -2.44 -12.07
CA LEU A 39 3.09 -3.73 -12.07
C LEU A 39 1.75 -3.66 -11.33
N GLN A 40 1.63 -2.87 -10.26
CA GLN A 40 0.35 -2.59 -9.60
C GLN A 40 -0.62 -1.84 -10.52
N ASP A 41 -0.14 -0.83 -11.23
CA ASP A 41 -0.93 -0.10 -12.22
C ASP A 41 -1.44 -1.02 -13.33
N LEU A 42 -0.59 -1.95 -13.77
CA LEU A 42 -0.99 -2.95 -14.76
C LEU A 42 -2.07 -3.90 -14.23
N LEU A 43 -1.97 -4.33 -12.96
CA LEU A 43 -3.01 -5.15 -12.31
C LEU A 43 -4.35 -4.44 -12.23
N ILE A 44 -4.36 -3.12 -12.04
CA ILE A 44 -5.59 -2.32 -11.96
C ILE A 44 -6.17 -2.09 -13.37
N LYS A 45 -5.31 -1.79 -14.36
CA LYS A 45 -5.73 -1.39 -15.71
C LYS A 45 -6.11 -2.57 -16.60
N SER A 46 -5.52 -3.77 -16.37
CA SER A 46 -5.76 -4.96 -17.19
C SER A 46 -6.52 -6.02 -16.43
N SER A 47 -7.81 -6.19 -16.75
CA SER A 47 -8.65 -7.27 -16.21
C SER A 47 -8.13 -8.65 -16.59
N GLU A 48 -7.53 -8.78 -17.78
CA GLU A 48 -6.94 -10.02 -18.28
C GLU A 48 -5.73 -10.44 -17.44
N PHE A 49 -4.84 -9.48 -17.14
CA PHE A 49 -3.70 -9.75 -16.28
C PHE A 49 -4.13 -10.06 -14.84
N MET A 50 -5.12 -9.34 -14.32
CA MET A 50 -5.71 -9.63 -13.01
C MET A 50 -6.28 -11.05 -12.96
N SER A 51 -6.99 -11.49 -13.99
CA SER A 51 -7.52 -12.84 -14.11
C SER A 51 -6.41 -13.88 -14.14
N LEU A 52 -5.39 -13.69 -14.96
CA LEU A 52 -4.22 -14.57 -15.04
C LEU A 52 -3.50 -14.73 -13.70
N VAL A 53 -3.44 -13.66 -12.90
CA VAL A 53 -2.81 -13.68 -11.58
C VAL A 53 -3.69 -14.36 -10.52
N LYS A 54 -5.00 -14.12 -10.54
CA LYS A 54 -5.95 -14.61 -9.52
C LYS A 54 -6.50 -15.99 -9.79
N ASP A 55 -6.62 -16.38 -11.05
CA ASP A 55 -7.24 -17.65 -11.44
C ASP A 55 -6.23 -18.82 -11.35
N PRO A 56 -6.48 -19.82 -10.50
CA PRO A 56 -5.60 -20.97 -10.33
C PRO A 56 -5.71 -21.97 -11.50
N THR A 57 -6.64 -21.80 -12.44
CA THR A 57 -6.85 -22.72 -13.58
C THR A 57 -5.76 -22.59 -14.64
N TYR A 58 -5.11 -21.43 -14.74
CA TYR A 58 -4.01 -21.21 -15.67
C TYR A 58 -2.83 -22.13 -15.36
N LYS A 59 -2.27 -22.71 -16.44
CA LYS A 59 -1.07 -23.54 -16.33
C LYS A 59 0.12 -22.68 -15.93
N LYS A 60 1.00 -23.27 -15.11
CA LYS A 60 2.23 -22.61 -14.65
C LYS A 60 3.09 -22.04 -15.78
N ASN A 61 3.17 -22.75 -16.91
CA ASN A 61 3.96 -22.32 -18.06
C ASN A 61 3.36 -21.07 -18.71
N GLU A 62 2.03 -20.99 -18.83
CA GLU A 62 1.33 -19.82 -19.37
C GLU A 62 1.56 -18.58 -18.51
N GLN A 63 1.47 -18.73 -17.17
CA GLN A 63 1.79 -17.65 -16.24
C GLN A 63 3.25 -17.22 -16.35
N LEU A 64 4.19 -18.16 -16.50
CA LEU A 64 5.62 -17.89 -16.63
C LEU A 64 5.93 -17.14 -17.94
N GLU A 65 5.33 -17.54 -19.06
CA GLU A 65 5.51 -16.86 -20.35
C GLU A 65 4.95 -15.44 -20.30
N ALA A 66 3.76 -15.24 -19.74
CA ALA A 66 3.16 -13.92 -19.56
C ALA A 66 4.06 -13.00 -18.71
N ILE A 67 4.57 -13.50 -17.57
CA ILE A 67 5.48 -12.74 -16.72
C ILE A 67 6.78 -12.39 -17.45
N LYS A 68 7.36 -13.29 -18.23
CA LYS A 68 8.56 -13.01 -19.02
C LYS A 68 8.33 -11.93 -20.07
N LEU A 69 7.17 -11.99 -20.76
CA LEU A 69 6.79 -10.97 -21.76
C LEU A 69 6.60 -9.60 -21.09
N ILE A 70 5.94 -9.54 -19.94
CA ILE A 70 5.76 -8.31 -19.17
C ILE A 70 7.12 -7.78 -18.71
N SER A 71 7.97 -8.63 -18.14
CA SER A 71 9.30 -8.24 -17.65
C SER A 71 10.17 -7.67 -18.77
N SER A 72 10.12 -8.25 -19.97
CA SER A 72 10.87 -7.74 -21.13
C SER A 72 10.29 -6.44 -21.66
N ARG A 73 8.98 -6.29 -21.70
CA ARG A 73 8.29 -5.07 -22.17
C ARG A 73 8.52 -3.87 -21.26
N PHE A 74 8.47 -4.08 -19.96
CA PHE A 74 8.68 -3.03 -18.95
C PHE A 74 10.16 -2.87 -18.56
N LYS A 75 11.05 -3.69 -19.11
CA LYS A 75 12.49 -3.71 -18.82
C LYS A 75 12.79 -3.85 -17.32
N PHE A 76 12.10 -4.77 -16.66
CA PHE A 76 12.31 -5.03 -15.24
C PHE A 76 13.74 -5.53 -14.97
N THR A 77 14.25 -5.19 -13.79
CA THR A 77 15.54 -5.69 -13.31
C THR A 77 15.57 -7.22 -13.29
N ASN A 78 16.75 -7.79 -13.45
CA ASN A 78 16.93 -9.24 -13.47
C ASN A 78 16.48 -9.87 -12.13
N THR A 79 16.75 -9.18 -11.03
CA THR A 79 16.36 -9.61 -9.67
C THR A 79 14.84 -9.66 -9.52
N PHE A 80 14.12 -8.63 -9.96
CA PHE A 80 12.67 -8.57 -9.90
C PHE A 80 12.01 -9.62 -10.82
N SER A 81 12.54 -9.79 -12.05
CA SER A 81 12.06 -10.80 -13.00
C SER A 81 12.23 -12.23 -12.47
N LYS A 82 13.36 -12.53 -11.83
CA LYS A 82 13.61 -13.82 -11.17
C LYS A 82 12.65 -14.05 -10.01
N PHE A 83 12.39 -12.99 -9.21
CA PHE A 83 11.44 -13.06 -8.12
C PHE A 83 10.02 -13.37 -8.60
N LEU A 84 9.53 -12.68 -9.63
CA LEU A 84 8.23 -12.97 -10.24
C LEU A 84 8.15 -14.39 -10.78
N SER A 85 9.20 -14.86 -11.43
CA SER A 85 9.30 -16.24 -11.92
C SER A 85 9.26 -17.26 -10.77
N LEU A 86 9.88 -16.96 -9.63
CA LEU A 86 9.81 -17.77 -8.42
C LEU A 86 8.39 -17.86 -7.88
N LEU A 87 7.63 -16.75 -7.86
CA LEU A 87 6.22 -16.75 -7.44
C LEU A 87 5.36 -17.64 -8.34
N CYS A 88 5.56 -17.60 -9.67
CA CYS A 88 4.90 -18.51 -10.60
C CYS A 88 5.29 -19.96 -10.31
N PHE A 89 6.58 -20.23 -10.11
CA PHE A 89 7.10 -21.57 -9.82
C PHE A 89 6.48 -22.17 -8.55
N LYS A 90 6.31 -21.37 -7.51
CA LYS A 90 5.72 -21.79 -6.23
C LYS A 90 4.19 -21.74 -6.24
N ARG A 91 3.54 -21.43 -7.35
CA ARG A 91 2.07 -21.22 -7.48
C ARG A 91 1.53 -20.22 -6.46
N ARG A 92 2.26 -19.12 -6.26
CA ARG A 92 1.91 -18.05 -5.30
C ARG A 92 1.68 -16.71 -5.95
N LEU A 93 1.47 -16.70 -7.27
CA LEU A 93 1.24 -15.49 -8.04
C LEU A 93 -0.03 -14.74 -7.59
N PHE A 94 -1.06 -15.45 -7.14
CA PHE A 94 -2.30 -14.85 -6.64
C PHE A 94 -2.10 -13.94 -5.40
N PHE A 95 -0.97 -14.06 -4.71
CA PHE A 95 -0.59 -13.14 -3.64
C PHE A 95 0.17 -11.89 -4.12
N LEU A 96 0.44 -11.76 -5.42
CA LEU A 96 1.28 -10.72 -5.98
C LEU A 96 0.89 -9.32 -5.51
N GLU A 97 -0.39 -8.97 -5.62
CA GLU A 97 -0.91 -7.67 -5.18
C GLU A 97 -0.55 -7.35 -3.72
N LYS A 98 -0.77 -8.31 -2.81
CA LYS A 98 -0.46 -8.17 -1.38
C LYS A 98 1.05 -8.09 -1.12
N ILE A 99 1.83 -8.89 -1.84
CA ILE A 99 3.30 -8.88 -1.72
C ILE A 99 3.87 -7.53 -2.14
N LEU A 100 3.41 -6.98 -3.28
CA LEU A 100 3.83 -5.66 -3.76
C LEU A 100 3.44 -4.54 -2.78
N ASN A 101 2.21 -4.59 -2.23
CA ASN A 101 1.78 -3.64 -1.21
C ASN A 101 2.67 -3.68 0.05
N ASN A 102 2.96 -4.88 0.56
CA ASN A 102 3.83 -5.05 1.72
C ASN A 102 5.26 -4.61 1.43
N PHE A 103 5.79 -4.90 0.23
CA PHE A 103 7.12 -4.45 -0.20
C PHE A 103 7.21 -2.93 -0.22
N LEU A 104 6.25 -2.23 -0.85
CA LEU A 104 6.22 -0.77 -0.88
C LEU A 104 6.10 -0.16 0.53
N GLN A 105 5.39 -0.81 1.45
CA GLN A 105 5.35 -0.39 2.85
C GLN A 105 6.70 -0.55 3.54
N LEU A 106 7.44 -1.64 3.27
CA LEU A 106 8.78 -1.84 3.82
C LEU A 106 9.77 -0.80 3.29
N VAL A 107 9.70 -0.48 1.99
CA VAL A 107 10.53 0.56 1.38
C VAL A 107 10.25 1.93 2.02
N SER A 108 8.97 2.31 2.15
CA SER A 108 8.58 3.56 2.81
C SER A 108 9.06 3.62 4.27
N LYS A 109 8.91 2.52 5.02
CA LYS A 109 9.42 2.43 6.40
C LYS A 109 10.93 2.58 6.49
N SER A 110 11.67 1.97 5.56
CA SER A 110 13.15 2.05 5.55
C SER A 110 13.67 3.46 5.28
N ARG A 111 12.89 4.29 4.57
CA ARG A 111 13.18 5.71 4.33
C ARG A 111 12.69 6.63 5.46
N GLY A 112 12.12 6.07 6.51
CA GLY A 112 11.49 6.88 7.56
C GLY A 112 10.23 7.62 7.09
N GLU A 113 9.61 7.19 5.99
CA GLU A 113 8.38 7.77 5.49
C GLU A 113 7.18 7.18 6.25
N ILE A 114 6.32 8.04 6.77
CA ILE A 114 5.10 7.65 7.47
C ILE A 114 3.90 7.99 6.57
N LYS A 115 3.08 6.99 6.27
CA LYS A 115 1.81 7.24 5.57
C LYS A 115 0.79 7.75 6.58
N ALA A 116 0.21 8.91 6.30
CA ALA A 116 -0.88 9.49 7.06
C ALA A 116 -2.14 9.56 6.19
N LYS A 117 -3.27 9.14 6.73
CA LYS A 117 -4.58 9.31 6.11
C LYS A 117 -5.20 10.58 6.62
N LEU A 118 -5.63 11.44 5.70
CA LEU A 118 -6.33 12.68 5.98
C LEU A 118 -7.74 12.60 5.41
N SER A 119 -8.75 12.65 6.27
CA SER A 119 -10.15 12.77 5.84
C SER A 119 -10.70 14.14 6.23
N SER A 120 -11.31 14.85 5.31
CA SER A 120 -11.89 16.17 5.54
C SER A 120 -13.34 16.23 5.06
N SER A 121 -14.15 17.01 5.77
CA SER A 121 -15.53 17.32 5.39
C SER A 121 -15.65 18.33 4.25
N LYS A 122 -14.57 19.04 3.92
CA LYS A 122 -14.47 19.96 2.79
C LYS A 122 -13.43 19.47 1.81
N GLU A 123 -13.62 19.77 0.54
CA GLU A 123 -12.57 19.59 -0.45
C GLU A 123 -11.43 20.56 -0.12
N LEU A 124 -10.24 20.01 0.10
CA LEU A 124 -9.04 20.78 0.37
C LEU A 124 -8.31 21.06 -0.93
N SER A 125 -7.82 22.30 -1.04
CA SER A 125 -6.94 22.70 -2.15
C SER A 125 -5.56 22.04 -1.99
N GLN A 126 -4.82 21.90 -3.10
CA GLN A 126 -3.47 21.34 -3.10
C GLN A 126 -2.54 22.06 -2.10
N VAL A 127 -2.66 23.39 -2.01
CA VAL A 127 -1.87 24.21 -1.08
C VAL A 127 -2.16 23.90 0.39
N GLU A 128 -3.44 23.67 0.72
CA GLU A 128 -3.84 23.29 2.08
C GLU A 128 -3.31 21.90 2.47
N ILE A 129 -3.37 20.95 1.52
CA ILE A 129 -2.83 19.59 1.73
C ILE A 129 -1.31 19.65 1.98
N GLU A 130 -0.57 20.43 1.18
CA GLU A 130 0.87 20.62 1.34
C GLU A 130 1.23 21.28 2.67
N ASN A 131 0.47 22.29 3.09
CA ASN A 131 0.68 22.93 4.39
C ASN A 131 0.46 21.97 5.56
N ILE A 132 -0.61 21.17 5.51
CA ILE A 132 -0.89 20.13 6.53
C ILE A 132 0.25 19.10 6.54
N GLN A 133 0.70 18.66 5.36
CA GLN A 133 1.80 17.71 5.24
C GLN A 133 3.09 18.25 5.86
N LYS A 134 3.41 19.53 5.63
CA LYS A 134 4.57 20.20 6.19
C LYS A 134 4.52 20.27 7.72
N GLN A 135 3.40 20.74 8.27
CA GLN A 135 3.19 20.80 9.73
C GLN A 135 3.28 19.43 10.40
N LEU A 136 2.71 18.40 9.78
CA LEU A 136 2.80 17.04 10.28
C LEU A 136 4.24 16.51 10.20
N SER A 137 4.97 16.81 9.13
CA SER A 137 6.37 16.38 8.97
C SER A 137 7.29 17.03 10.01
N GLU A 138 7.04 18.29 10.38
CA GLU A 138 7.75 19.00 11.43
C GLU A 138 7.48 18.37 12.82
N ASN A 139 6.21 18.05 13.12
CA ASN A 139 5.82 17.48 14.41
C ASN A 139 6.29 16.02 14.60
N PHE A 140 6.34 15.22 13.55
CA PHE A 140 6.72 13.81 13.62
C PHE A 140 8.20 13.56 13.27
N THR A 141 8.96 14.61 12.92
CA THR A 141 10.39 14.51 12.53
C THR A 141 10.62 13.46 11.42
N SER A 142 9.64 13.25 10.56
CA SER A 142 9.63 12.20 9.55
C SER A 142 8.93 12.72 8.29
N LYS A 143 9.34 12.23 7.13
CA LYS A 143 8.66 12.57 5.88
C LYS A 143 7.28 11.90 5.84
N ILE A 144 6.22 12.71 5.83
CA ILE A 144 4.85 12.22 5.81
C ILE A 144 4.31 12.23 4.38
N ILE A 145 3.74 11.09 3.98
CA ILE A 145 3.00 10.98 2.73
C ILE A 145 1.52 10.99 3.09
N LEU A 146 0.79 12.05 2.67
CA LEU A 146 -0.63 12.20 2.91
C LEU A 146 -1.45 11.45 1.85
N ASP A 147 -2.33 10.58 2.32
CA ASP A 147 -3.42 9.98 1.54
C ASP A 147 -4.72 10.72 1.89
N TYR A 148 -5.11 11.66 1.00
CA TYR A 148 -6.28 12.52 1.23
C TYR A 148 -7.56 11.89 0.71
N LYS A 149 -8.61 11.95 1.53
CA LYS A 149 -9.96 11.53 1.18
C LYS A 149 -10.98 12.58 1.59
N TYR A 150 -11.80 13.01 0.65
CA TYR A 150 -12.99 13.80 0.95
C TYR A 150 -14.08 12.92 1.56
N ASP A 151 -14.60 13.30 2.73
CA ASP A 151 -15.67 12.58 3.44
C ASP A 151 -16.70 13.57 4.00
N PRO A 152 -17.79 13.83 3.29
CA PRO A 152 -18.84 14.75 3.72
C PRO A 152 -19.61 14.25 4.96
N THR A 153 -19.48 12.98 5.34
CA THR A 153 -20.19 12.43 6.52
C THR A 153 -19.67 12.95 7.86
N LEU A 154 -18.53 13.64 7.86
CA LEU A 154 -17.92 14.24 9.05
C LEU A 154 -18.63 15.50 9.52
N ILE A 155 -19.56 16.07 8.72
CA ILE A 155 -20.29 17.32 8.97
C ILE A 155 -19.35 18.54 9.00
N GLY A 156 -18.19 18.43 9.66
CA GLY A 156 -17.15 19.45 9.77
C GLY A 156 -15.91 18.91 10.45
N GLY A 157 -14.78 19.63 10.28
CA GLY A 157 -13.48 19.23 10.80
C GLY A 157 -12.73 18.23 9.94
N LEU A 158 -11.70 17.62 10.52
CA LEU A 158 -10.82 16.68 9.84
C LEU A 158 -10.39 15.54 10.76
N ILE A 159 -10.07 14.42 10.16
CA ILE A 159 -9.51 13.25 10.83
C ILE A 159 -8.14 12.98 10.21
N ILE A 160 -7.12 12.88 11.04
CA ILE A 160 -5.76 12.54 10.63
C ILE A 160 -5.36 11.25 11.34
N GLN A 161 -4.94 10.26 10.58
CA GLN A 161 -4.39 9.01 11.10
C GLN A 161 -2.94 8.86 10.65
N VAL A 162 -2.02 8.92 11.61
CA VAL A 162 -0.57 8.74 11.39
C VAL A 162 -0.15 7.44 12.05
N GLY A 163 0.00 6.39 11.27
CA GLY A 163 0.27 5.05 11.81
C GLY A 163 -0.83 4.58 12.77
N SER A 164 -0.48 4.43 14.06
CA SER A 164 -1.41 4.04 15.13
C SER A 164 -2.05 5.23 15.85
N ILE A 165 -1.61 6.46 15.59
CA ILE A 165 -2.13 7.67 16.22
C ILE A 165 -3.26 8.21 15.35
N MET A 166 -4.43 8.43 15.96
CA MET A 166 -5.58 9.04 15.31
C MET A 166 -5.96 10.33 16.02
N ILE A 167 -6.00 11.41 15.26
CA ILE A 167 -6.41 12.74 15.70
C ILE A 167 -7.74 13.04 15.01
N ASP A 168 -8.82 13.04 15.75
CA ASP A 168 -10.17 13.29 15.26
C ASP A 168 -10.69 14.61 15.82
N THR A 169 -10.75 15.63 14.97
CA THR A 169 -11.29 16.96 15.27
C THR A 169 -12.67 17.16 14.65
N SER A 170 -13.33 16.09 14.20
CA SER A 170 -14.64 16.17 13.56
C SER A 170 -15.74 16.65 14.51
N ILE A 171 -16.66 17.45 13.96
CA ILE A 171 -17.86 17.89 14.69
C ILE A 171 -18.71 16.69 15.11
N LYS A 172 -18.76 15.67 14.27
CA LYS A 172 -19.48 14.42 14.55
C LYS A 172 -19.00 13.76 15.85
N ASN A 173 -17.69 13.65 16.04
CA ASN A 173 -17.11 13.05 17.24
C ASN A 173 -17.36 13.95 18.47
N ARG A 174 -17.28 15.26 18.30
CA ARG A 174 -17.51 16.23 19.37
C ARG A 174 -18.96 16.21 19.86
N LEU A 175 -19.93 16.10 18.93
CA LEU A 175 -21.34 15.92 19.29
C LEU A 175 -21.59 14.61 20.03
N LYS A 176 -20.98 13.50 19.57
CA LYS A 176 -21.08 12.20 20.23
C LYS A 176 -20.50 12.20 21.66
N GLN A 177 -19.41 12.93 21.87
CA GLN A 177 -18.82 13.10 23.20
C GLN A 177 -19.76 13.91 24.14
N LEU A 178 -20.38 14.97 23.60
CA LEU A 178 -21.36 15.77 24.34
C LEU A 178 -22.60 14.94 24.71
N GLU A 179 -23.14 14.18 23.76
CA GLU A 179 -24.27 13.27 24.01
C GLU A 179 -23.95 12.28 25.14
N LYS A 180 -22.76 11.66 25.07
CA LYS A 180 -22.32 10.73 26.11
C LYS A 180 -22.21 11.41 27.50
N SER A 181 -21.60 12.59 27.54
CA SER A 181 -21.49 13.35 28.81
C SER A 181 -22.83 13.75 29.38
N MET A 182 -23.84 14.01 28.54
CA MET A 182 -25.20 14.35 28.99
C MET A 182 -25.99 13.12 29.47
N LEU A 183 -25.66 11.92 29.00
CA LEU A 183 -26.28 10.67 29.41
C LEU A 183 -25.68 10.12 30.72
N GLU A 184 -24.42 10.49 31.01
CA GLU A 184 -23.69 10.05 32.21
C GLU A 184 -23.79 11.04 33.38
N ALA A 185 -24.43 12.22 33.19
CA ALA A 185 -24.71 13.23 34.20
C ALA A 185 -26.12 13.08 34.79
#